data_af2d7ff7ab0b0446baeabf5bc7d6fef3
#
_entry.id   af2d7ff7ab0b0446baeabf5bc7d6fef3
#
_cell.length_a   1.000
_cell.length_b   1.000
_cell.length_c   1.000
_cell.angle_alpha   90.00
_cell.angle_beta   90.00
_cell.angle_gamma   90.00
#
_symmetry.space_group_name_H-M   'P 1'
#
loop_
_entity.id
_entity.type
_entity.pdbx_description
1 polymer ?
#
loop_
_entity_poly.entity_id
_entity_poly.type
_entity_poly.pdbx_seq_one_letter_code
_entity_poly.pdbx_strand_id
1 'polypeptide(L)'
;MPVPAHLEFFIDPNRCIGCQACVHACSECDTHKGVSMIQLDTLQRSHSTQTVPVVCMHCDSPTCAEVCPADAIKKTADGVVQTASKPRCIACNNCVLACPFGIPKMKDERALMMKCDMCYDRTSVGKKPMCATVCPSGALTYGTREEIQRLRPRSRPLNQFRFGRQNINTKVNLMVPRDAPLERLDVTANMDTREQPVTVRIAVMDKTINQSK
;
A
#
# COMPACT_ATOMS: atom_id res chain seq x y z
N MET A 1 -0.94 -26.87 -8.61
CA MET A 1 0.34 -26.71 -7.90
C MET A 1 0.08 -25.82 -6.70
N PRO A 2 0.58 -26.16 -5.49
CA PRO A 2 0.42 -25.26 -4.35
C PRO A 2 1.09 -23.93 -4.64
N VAL A 3 0.41 -22.83 -4.34
CA VAL A 3 0.96 -21.47 -4.47
C VAL A 3 2.15 -21.37 -3.50
N PRO A 4 3.34 -20.92 -3.94
CA PRO A 4 4.47 -20.74 -3.04
C PRO A 4 4.07 -19.83 -1.87
N ALA A 5 4.27 -20.27 -0.64
CA ALA A 5 3.83 -19.59 0.59
C ALA A 5 4.48 -18.19 0.83
N HIS A 6 5.39 -17.77 -0.04
CA HIS A 6 6.27 -16.61 0.18
C HIS A 6 6.17 -15.52 -0.91
N LEU A 7 5.05 -15.48 -1.64
CA LEU A 7 4.84 -14.40 -2.60
C LEU A 7 4.40 -13.12 -1.88
N GLU A 8 5.13 -12.04 -2.13
CA GLU A 8 4.93 -10.73 -1.54
C GLU A 8 4.72 -9.68 -2.62
N PHE A 9 4.11 -8.57 -2.26
CA PHE A 9 3.92 -7.42 -3.13
C PHE A 9 4.95 -6.33 -2.79
N PHE A 10 5.56 -5.74 -3.82
CA PHE A 10 6.60 -4.73 -3.67
C PHE A 10 6.24 -3.47 -4.43
N ILE A 11 6.42 -2.33 -3.78
CA ILE A 11 6.23 -0.99 -4.33
C ILE A 11 7.57 -0.27 -4.34
N ASP A 12 8.03 0.12 -5.53
CA ASP A 12 9.23 0.94 -5.72
C ASP A 12 8.82 2.34 -6.22
N PRO A 13 8.64 3.31 -5.32
CA PRO A 13 8.18 4.64 -5.69
C PRO A 13 9.12 5.36 -6.66
N ASN A 14 10.43 5.04 -6.61
CA ASN A 14 11.43 5.67 -7.49
C ASN A 14 11.29 5.30 -8.96
N ARG A 15 10.55 4.24 -9.23
CA ARG A 15 10.28 3.77 -10.59
C ARG A 15 8.88 4.15 -11.08
N CYS A 16 8.05 4.75 -10.22
CA CYS A 16 6.72 5.16 -10.63
C CYS A 16 6.80 6.36 -11.56
N ILE A 17 6.23 6.22 -12.76
CA ILE A 17 6.17 7.25 -13.80
C ILE A 17 4.80 7.93 -13.90
N GLY A 18 3.87 7.63 -12.98
CA GLY A 18 2.54 8.26 -12.94
C GLY A 18 1.58 7.86 -14.07
N CYS A 19 1.86 6.80 -14.83
CA CYS A 19 1.11 6.45 -16.05
C CYS A 19 -0.32 5.94 -15.80
N GLN A 20 -0.72 5.71 -14.57
CA GLN A 20 -2.04 5.22 -14.13
C GLN A 20 -2.48 3.84 -14.68
N ALA A 21 -1.64 3.11 -15.40
CA ALA A 21 -1.97 1.78 -15.91
C ALA A 21 -2.45 0.83 -14.79
N CYS A 22 -1.83 0.91 -13.60
CA CYS A 22 -2.22 0.13 -12.42
C CYS A 22 -3.62 0.49 -11.90
N VAL A 23 -4.02 1.76 -12.00
CA VAL A 23 -5.34 2.25 -11.57
C VAL A 23 -6.42 1.67 -12.48
N HIS A 24 -6.23 1.74 -13.79
CA HIS A 24 -7.17 1.18 -14.77
C HIS A 24 -7.23 -0.35 -14.68
N ALA A 25 -6.09 -1.03 -14.62
CA ALA A 25 -6.06 -2.48 -14.48
C ALA A 25 -6.69 -2.97 -13.17
N CYS A 26 -6.63 -2.18 -12.10
CA CYS A 26 -7.26 -2.53 -10.82
C CYS A 26 -8.79 -2.55 -10.91
N SER A 27 -9.38 -1.64 -11.70
CA SER A 27 -10.84 -1.63 -11.90
C SER A 27 -11.34 -2.83 -12.70
N GLU A 28 -10.50 -3.43 -13.54
CA GLU A 28 -10.83 -4.63 -14.32
C GLU A 28 -10.77 -5.94 -13.51
N CYS A 29 -10.28 -5.88 -12.26
CA CYS A 29 -10.24 -7.06 -11.40
C CYS A 29 -11.65 -7.48 -10.98
N ASP A 30 -11.99 -8.76 -11.12
CA ASP A 30 -13.33 -9.29 -10.83
C ASP A 30 -13.81 -9.03 -9.40
N THR A 31 -12.87 -9.04 -8.45
CA THR A 31 -13.17 -8.74 -7.04
C THR A 31 -13.49 -7.27 -6.79
N HIS A 32 -13.05 -6.36 -7.65
CA HIS A 32 -13.21 -4.91 -7.51
C HIS A 32 -14.44 -4.35 -8.25
N LYS A 33 -14.94 -5.08 -9.25
CA LYS A 33 -16.21 -4.77 -9.94
C LYS A 33 -16.28 -3.34 -10.50
N GLY A 34 -15.27 -2.93 -11.24
CA GLY A 34 -15.19 -1.62 -11.88
C GLY A 34 -14.70 -0.48 -10.98
N VAL A 35 -14.23 -0.77 -9.75
CA VAL A 35 -13.71 0.25 -8.84
C VAL A 35 -12.23 0.02 -8.59
N SER A 36 -11.39 1.02 -8.87
CA SER A 36 -9.97 0.94 -8.52
C SER A 36 -9.75 1.03 -7.01
N MET A 37 -8.95 0.10 -6.47
CA MET A 37 -8.51 0.05 -5.07
C MET A 37 -7.06 0.50 -4.89
N ILE A 38 -6.39 0.84 -5.96
CA ILE A 38 -5.09 1.52 -5.97
C ILE A 38 -5.29 2.95 -6.45
N GLN A 39 -4.58 3.88 -5.84
CA GLN A 39 -4.52 5.27 -6.26
C GLN A 39 -3.06 5.70 -6.40
N LEU A 40 -2.81 6.75 -7.15
CA LEU A 40 -1.51 7.40 -7.22
C LEU A 40 -1.59 8.71 -6.45
N ASP A 41 -0.76 8.83 -5.42
CA ASP A 41 -0.55 10.09 -4.74
C ASP A 41 0.64 10.83 -5.36
N THR A 42 0.58 12.15 -5.29
CA THR A 42 1.60 13.03 -5.84
C THR A 42 2.36 13.71 -4.71
N LEU A 43 3.66 13.45 -4.64
CA LEU A 43 4.57 14.12 -3.72
C LEU A 43 5.24 15.28 -4.45
N GLN A 44 4.94 16.49 -4.02
CA GLN A 44 5.62 17.68 -4.54
C GLN A 44 6.92 17.87 -3.78
N ARG A 45 8.03 18.02 -4.52
CA ARG A 45 9.35 18.35 -4.02
C ARG A 45 9.76 19.71 -4.55
N SER A 46 10.79 20.33 -3.96
CA SER A 46 11.28 21.64 -4.37
C SER A 46 11.61 21.74 -5.87
N HIS A 47 12.04 20.65 -6.49
CA HIS A 47 12.50 20.65 -7.90
C HIS A 47 11.88 19.55 -8.76
N SER A 48 10.97 18.74 -8.23
CA SER A 48 10.38 17.62 -8.97
C SER A 48 9.04 17.19 -8.36
N THR A 49 8.26 16.48 -9.15
CA THR A 49 7.03 15.82 -8.72
C THR A 49 7.25 14.31 -8.80
N GLN A 50 6.96 13.59 -7.73
CA GLN A 50 7.01 12.14 -7.70
C GLN A 50 5.61 11.56 -7.47
N THR A 51 5.26 10.54 -8.21
CA THR A 51 4.04 9.77 -7.97
C THR A 51 4.35 8.52 -7.18
N VAL A 52 3.44 8.17 -6.26
CA VAL A 52 3.57 7.00 -5.40
C VAL A 52 2.29 6.17 -5.48
N PRO A 53 2.38 4.89 -5.86
CA PRO A 53 1.24 4.01 -5.78
C PRO A 53 0.86 3.74 -4.32
N VAL A 54 -0.41 3.97 -3.99
CA VAL A 54 -0.98 3.76 -2.66
C VAL A 54 -1.98 2.62 -2.72
N VAL A 55 -1.74 1.59 -1.91
CA VAL A 55 -2.50 0.34 -1.91
C VAL A 55 -2.56 -0.22 -0.49
N CYS A 56 -3.49 -1.14 -0.21
CA CYS A 56 -3.55 -1.79 1.09
C CYS A 56 -2.22 -2.50 1.43
N MET A 57 -1.70 -2.25 2.62
CA MET A 57 -0.43 -2.83 3.07
C MET A 57 -0.55 -4.27 3.59
N HIS A 58 -1.77 -4.80 3.75
CA HIS A 58 -2.05 -6.15 4.27
C HIS A 58 -1.28 -6.43 5.56
N CYS A 59 -1.65 -5.68 6.60
CA CYS A 59 -1.01 -5.74 7.93
C CYS A 59 -1.10 -7.14 8.55
N ASP A 60 -0.09 -7.52 9.34
CA ASP A 60 -0.09 -8.79 10.07
C ASP A 60 -1.18 -8.80 11.14
N SER A 61 -1.34 -7.70 11.90
CA SER A 61 -2.47 -7.44 12.78
C SER A 61 -3.33 -6.33 12.16
N PRO A 62 -4.34 -6.68 11.33
CA PRO A 62 -5.08 -5.70 10.57
C PRO A 62 -6.12 -4.98 11.42
N THR A 63 -5.78 -3.79 11.93
CA THR A 63 -6.65 -2.95 12.76
C THR A 63 -8.05 -2.77 12.14
N CYS A 64 -8.13 -2.67 10.81
CA CYS A 64 -9.41 -2.57 10.13
C CYS A 64 -10.32 -3.81 10.32
N ALA A 65 -9.75 -5.00 10.49
CA ALA A 65 -10.51 -6.20 10.79
C ALA A 65 -10.85 -6.28 12.29
N GLU A 66 -9.90 -5.89 13.15
CA GLU A 66 -10.07 -5.92 14.62
C GLU A 66 -11.20 -5.00 15.10
N VAL A 67 -11.34 -3.81 14.48
CA VAL A 67 -12.39 -2.84 14.86
C VAL A 67 -13.73 -3.09 14.16
N CYS A 68 -13.86 -4.14 13.36
CA CYS A 68 -15.08 -4.40 12.61
C CYS A 68 -16.12 -5.11 13.50
N PRO A 69 -17.20 -4.43 13.94
CA PRO A 69 -18.19 -5.06 14.85
C PRO A 69 -19.01 -6.17 14.17
N ALA A 70 -19.08 -6.13 12.83
CA ALA A 70 -19.82 -7.10 12.03
C ALA A 70 -18.93 -8.25 11.52
N ASP A 71 -17.64 -8.29 11.90
CA ASP A 71 -16.68 -9.30 11.44
C ASP A 71 -16.69 -9.47 9.90
N ALA A 72 -16.85 -8.36 9.19
CA ALA A 72 -16.99 -8.34 7.74
C ALA A 72 -15.64 -8.43 7.01
N ILE A 73 -14.53 -8.15 7.68
CA ILE A 73 -13.18 -8.13 7.10
C ILE A 73 -12.42 -9.34 7.62
N LYS A 74 -11.89 -10.14 6.70
CA LYS A 74 -11.13 -11.35 7.03
C LYS A 74 -9.70 -11.28 6.53
N LYS A 75 -8.79 -11.92 7.25
CA LYS A 75 -7.42 -12.19 6.80
C LYS A 75 -7.33 -13.66 6.43
N THR A 76 -6.78 -13.93 5.25
CA THR A 76 -6.57 -15.29 4.74
C THR A 76 -5.32 -15.92 5.38
N ALA A 77 -5.18 -17.24 5.27
CA ALA A 77 -4.04 -17.96 5.82
C ALA A 77 -2.69 -17.53 5.21
N ASP A 78 -2.70 -17.09 3.95
CA ASP A 78 -1.55 -16.54 3.25
C ASP A 78 -1.31 -15.04 3.52
N GLY A 79 -2.07 -14.45 4.46
CA GLY A 79 -1.84 -13.09 4.97
C GLY A 79 -2.53 -11.98 4.18
N VAL A 80 -3.38 -12.28 3.23
CA VAL A 80 -4.15 -11.26 2.50
C VAL A 80 -5.35 -10.82 3.34
N VAL A 81 -5.45 -9.51 3.59
CA VAL A 81 -6.63 -8.92 4.23
C VAL A 81 -7.65 -8.59 3.15
N GLN A 82 -8.78 -9.25 3.17
CA GLN A 82 -9.82 -9.11 2.15
C GLN A 82 -10.62 -7.82 2.31
N THR A 83 -11.32 -7.40 1.25
CA THR A 83 -12.34 -6.35 1.33
C THR A 83 -13.52 -6.81 2.18
N ALA A 84 -14.35 -5.87 2.62
CA ALA A 84 -15.49 -6.24 3.47
C ALA A 84 -16.50 -7.13 2.72
N SER A 85 -16.99 -8.15 3.40
CA SER A 85 -18.10 -8.98 2.90
C SER A 85 -19.40 -8.16 2.85
N LYS A 86 -20.00 -8.03 1.69
CA LYS A 86 -21.25 -7.26 1.50
C LYS A 86 -22.39 -7.69 2.43
N PRO A 87 -22.66 -8.99 2.64
CA PRO A 87 -23.73 -9.43 3.55
C PRO A 87 -23.53 -9.05 5.02
N ARG A 88 -22.28 -8.79 5.43
CA ARG A 88 -21.92 -8.48 6.81
C ARG A 88 -21.64 -7.01 7.07
N CYS A 89 -21.17 -6.28 6.06
CA CYS A 89 -20.79 -4.88 6.22
C CYS A 89 -22.00 -4.01 6.54
N ILE A 90 -21.96 -3.32 7.68
CA ILE A 90 -22.99 -2.38 8.14
C ILE A 90 -22.64 -0.91 7.85
N ALA A 91 -21.63 -0.65 7.06
CA ALA A 91 -21.18 0.68 6.64
C ALA A 91 -20.86 1.66 7.79
N CYS A 92 -20.35 1.16 8.93
CA CYS A 92 -20.10 1.98 10.13
C CYS A 92 -18.84 2.85 10.09
N ASN A 93 -18.01 2.76 9.06
CA ASN A 93 -16.75 3.50 8.87
C ASN A 93 -15.62 3.23 9.89
N ASN A 94 -15.78 2.40 10.92
CA ASN A 94 -14.73 2.14 11.91
C ASN A 94 -13.40 1.72 11.26
N CYS A 95 -13.45 0.85 10.24
CA CYS A 95 -12.26 0.38 9.52
C CYS A 95 -11.57 1.48 8.70
N VAL A 96 -12.32 2.49 8.24
CA VAL A 96 -11.77 3.67 7.53
C VAL A 96 -10.98 4.53 8.51
N LEU A 97 -11.56 4.79 9.69
CA LEU A 97 -10.95 5.63 10.73
C LEU A 97 -9.75 4.95 11.41
N ALA A 98 -9.78 3.63 11.56
CA ALA A 98 -8.75 2.88 12.27
C ALA A 98 -7.51 2.58 11.42
N CYS A 99 -7.55 2.73 10.11
CA CYS A 99 -6.44 2.38 9.24
C CYS A 99 -5.31 3.42 9.31
N PRO A 100 -4.11 3.07 9.82
CA PRO A 100 -3.01 4.04 9.91
C PRO A 100 -2.48 4.49 8.54
N PHE A 101 -2.75 3.73 7.48
CA PHE A 101 -2.37 4.06 6.10
C PHE A 101 -3.48 4.76 5.32
N GLY A 102 -4.68 4.99 5.89
CA GLY A 102 -5.80 5.68 5.24
C GLY A 102 -6.37 4.98 3.99
N ILE A 103 -6.23 3.66 3.89
CA ILE A 103 -6.53 2.93 2.64
C ILE A 103 -8.01 2.57 2.44
N PRO A 104 -8.73 2.02 3.44
CA PRO A 104 -10.12 1.62 3.24
C PRO A 104 -10.99 2.82 2.82
N LYS A 105 -11.85 2.61 1.83
CA LYS A 105 -12.80 3.63 1.36
C LYS A 105 -14.22 3.09 1.49
N MET A 106 -15.11 3.91 2.05
CA MET A 106 -16.54 3.61 1.97
C MET A 106 -17.03 3.96 0.57
N LYS A 107 -17.79 3.05 -0.02
CA LYS A 107 -18.49 3.25 -1.29
C LYS A 107 -19.98 3.39 -0.99
N ASP A 108 -20.44 4.62 -0.92
CA ASP A 108 -21.81 4.95 -0.49
C ASP A 108 -22.86 4.29 -1.37
N GLU A 109 -22.67 4.28 -2.68
CA GLU A 109 -23.54 3.63 -3.66
C GLU A 109 -23.76 2.13 -3.38
N ARG A 110 -22.82 1.49 -2.68
CA ARG A 110 -22.84 0.06 -2.36
C ARG A 110 -23.07 -0.23 -0.88
N ALA A 111 -23.06 0.83 -0.04
CA ALA A 111 -23.01 0.72 1.41
C ALA A 111 -21.97 -0.33 1.86
N LEU A 112 -20.77 -0.26 1.31
CA LEU A 112 -19.74 -1.29 1.46
C LEU A 112 -18.35 -0.64 1.55
N MET A 113 -17.57 -1.06 2.54
CA MET A 113 -16.15 -0.73 2.58
C MET A 113 -15.39 -1.57 1.55
N MET A 114 -14.63 -0.89 0.71
CA MET A 114 -13.75 -1.52 -0.28
C MET A 114 -12.31 -1.09 -0.08
N LYS A 115 -11.40 -2.02 -0.34
CA LYS A 115 -9.95 -1.81 -0.35
C LYS A 115 -9.28 -2.87 -1.22
N CYS A 116 -8.02 -2.70 -1.54
CA CYS A 116 -7.24 -3.73 -2.22
C CYS A 116 -7.29 -5.06 -1.43
N ASP A 117 -7.62 -6.14 -2.12
CA ASP A 117 -7.59 -7.52 -1.67
C ASP A 117 -6.48 -8.33 -2.37
N MET A 118 -5.50 -7.63 -2.97
CA MET A 118 -4.38 -8.19 -3.72
C MET A 118 -4.82 -8.99 -4.96
N CYS A 119 -6.01 -8.68 -5.52
CA CYS A 119 -6.65 -9.48 -6.57
C CYS A 119 -6.67 -10.97 -6.17
N TYR A 120 -7.33 -11.29 -5.05
CA TYR A 120 -7.25 -12.60 -4.42
C TYR A 120 -7.74 -13.75 -5.33
N ASP A 121 -8.66 -13.48 -6.25
CA ASP A 121 -9.06 -14.38 -7.33
C ASP A 121 -7.88 -14.85 -8.20
N ARG A 122 -6.86 -14.00 -8.35
CA ARG A 122 -5.65 -14.28 -9.13
C ARG A 122 -4.51 -14.81 -8.25
N THR A 123 -4.24 -14.13 -7.14
CA THR A 123 -3.09 -14.48 -6.29
C THR A 123 -3.25 -15.80 -5.57
N SER A 124 -4.48 -16.21 -5.25
CA SER A 124 -4.79 -17.53 -4.68
C SER A 124 -4.44 -18.71 -5.61
N VAL A 125 -4.34 -18.45 -6.91
CA VAL A 125 -3.93 -19.45 -7.92
C VAL A 125 -2.51 -19.18 -8.47
N GLY A 126 -1.72 -18.36 -7.79
CA GLY A 126 -0.32 -18.07 -8.12
C GLY A 126 -0.11 -17.06 -9.26
N LYS A 127 -1.16 -16.38 -9.72
CA LYS A 127 -1.06 -15.31 -10.72
C LYS A 127 -0.70 -13.99 -10.06
N LYS A 128 -0.03 -13.10 -10.80
CA LYS A 128 0.28 -11.74 -10.32
C LYS A 128 -0.99 -10.89 -10.23
N PRO A 129 -1.09 -9.97 -9.25
CA PRO A 129 -2.14 -8.95 -9.23
C PRO A 129 -2.15 -8.14 -10.54
N MET A 130 -3.32 -7.66 -10.95
CA MET A 130 -3.47 -6.91 -12.22
C MET A 130 -2.52 -5.72 -12.29
N CYS A 131 -2.46 -4.91 -11.24
CA CYS A 131 -1.59 -3.73 -11.18
C CYS A 131 -0.10 -4.05 -11.33
N ALA A 132 0.39 -5.17 -10.77
CA ALA A 132 1.78 -5.61 -10.93
C ALA A 132 2.02 -6.22 -12.32
N THR A 133 0.99 -6.78 -12.96
CA THR A 133 1.09 -7.36 -14.31
C THR A 133 1.29 -6.28 -15.37
N VAL A 134 0.61 -5.13 -15.23
CA VAL A 134 0.60 -4.07 -16.27
C VAL A 134 1.61 -2.96 -16.01
N CYS A 135 2.34 -2.96 -14.89
CA CYS A 135 3.25 -1.86 -14.54
C CYS A 135 4.46 -1.81 -15.48
N PRO A 136 4.55 -0.83 -16.41
CA PRO A 136 5.59 -0.83 -17.45
C PRO A 136 6.97 -0.48 -16.88
N SER A 137 7.03 0.31 -15.80
CA SER A 137 8.29 0.70 -15.14
C SER A 137 8.77 -0.32 -14.11
N GLY A 138 7.94 -1.32 -13.77
CA GLY A 138 8.21 -2.27 -12.69
C GLY A 138 8.23 -1.60 -11.32
N ALA A 139 7.52 -0.48 -11.14
CA ALA A 139 7.30 0.15 -9.83
C ALA A 139 6.47 -0.76 -8.91
N LEU A 140 5.59 -1.55 -9.48
CA LEU A 140 4.80 -2.57 -8.78
C LEU A 140 5.28 -3.94 -9.24
N THR A 141 5.70 -4.79 -8.30
CA THR A 141 6.15 -6.14 -8.57
C THR A 141 5.55 -7.13 -7.58
N TYR A 142 5.45 -8.39 -7.99
CA TYR A 142 4.93 -9.48 -7.18
C TYR A 142 5.79 -10.72 -7.41
N GLY A 143 6.35 -11.28 -6.35
CA GLY A 143 7.27 -12.41 -6.42
C GLY A 143 7.86 -12.74 -5.06
N THR A 144 8.91 -13.55 -5.04
CA THR A 144 9.64 -13.83 -3.81
C THR A 144 10.58 -12.69 -3.45
N ARG A 145 10.89 -12.55 -2.17
CA ARG A 145 11.80 -11.52 -1.67
C ARG A 145 13.19 -11.62 -2.32
N GLU A 146 13.67 -12.83 -2.48
CA GLU A 146 14.99 -13.14 -3.07
C GLU A 146 15.04 -12.72 -4.55
N GLU A 147 13.98 -13.04 -5.30
CA GLU A 147 13.85 -12.65 -6.71
C GLU A 147 13.88 -11.12 -6.86
N ILE A 148 13.08 -10.42 -6.06
CA ILE A 148 12.98 -8.98 -6.14
C ILE A 148 14.28 -8.28 -5.68
N GLN A 149 14.93 -8.78 -4.64
CA GLN A 149 16.22 -8.25 -4.20
C GLN A 149 17.32 -8.42 -5.26
N ARG A 150 17.31 -9.54 -5.98
CA ARG A 150 18.23 -9.79 -7.11
C ARG A 150 17.99 -8.81 -8.25
N LEU A 151 16.72 -8.54 -8.57
CA LEU A 151 16.32 -7.57 -9.60
C LEU A 151 16.56 -6.11 -9.17
N ARG A 152 16.68 -5.85 -7.86
CA ARG A 152 16.81 -4.51 -7.26
C ARG A 152 17.97 -4.43 -6.25
N PRO A 153 19.22 -4.66 -6.67
CA PRO A 153 20.36 -4.77 -5.74
C PRO A 153 20.66 -3.48 -4.97
N ARG A 154 20.26 -2.31 -5.50
CA ARG A 154 20.46 -0.99 -4.85
C ARG A 154 19.35 -0.63 -3.87
N SER A 155 18.28 -1.43 -3.81
CA SER A 155 17.15 -1.20 -2.91
C SER A 155 17.04 -2.33 -1.90
N ARG A 156 16.34 -2.06 -0.80
CA ARG A 156 15.96 -3.07 0.20
C ARG A 156 14.46 -3.01 0.45
N PRO A 157 13.79 -4.14 0.68
CA PRO A 157 12.38 -4.14 1.05
C PRO A 157 12.22 -3.72 2.51
N LEU A 158 11.23 -2.87 2.75
CA LEU A 158 10.79 -2.41 4.07
C LEU A 158 9.32 -2.77 4.24
N ASN A 159 9.01 -3.54 5.27
CA ASN A 159 7.65 -3.98 5.62
C ASN A 159 7.32 -3.74 7.09
N GLN A 160 8.10 -2.94 7.78
CA GLN A 160 7.88 -2.54 9.17
C GLN A 160 7.68 -1.03 9.23
N PHE A 161 6.57 -0.62 9.82
CA PHE A 161 6.18 0.78 9.94
C PHE A 161 5.88 1.08 11.41
N ARG A 162 6.24 2.25 11.86
CA ARG A 162 5.97 2.70 13.22
C ARG A 162 5.03 3.89 13.20
N PHE A 163 3.91 3.75 13.91
CA PHE A 163 2.91 4.80 14.13
C PHE A 163 2.81 5.05 15.65
N GLY A 164 3.37 6.15 16.12
CA GLY A 164 3.47 6.42 17.55
C GLY A 164 4.23 5.30 18.28
N ARG A 165 3.53 4.56 19.15
CA ARG A 165 4.09 3.43 19.90
C ARG A 165 3.89 2.06 19.24
N GLN A 166 3.08 1.99 18.18
CA GLN A 166 2.78 0.74 17.49
C GLN A 166 3.78 0.46 16.37
N ASN A 167 4.27 -0.77 16.30
CA ASN A 167 4.98 -1.30 15.16
C ASN A 167 4.03 -2.16 14.35
N ILE A 168 3.93 -1.88 13.06
CA ILE A 168 3.05 -2.58 12.13
C ILE A 168 3.91 -3.30 11.09
N ASN A 169 3.80 -4.61 11.03
CA ASN A 169 4.37 -5.42 9.98
C ASN A 169 3.34 -5.63 8.88
N THR A 170 3.80 -5.70 7.64
CA THR A 170 2.92 -5.79 6.47
C THR A 170 3.39 -6.85 5.48
N LYS A 171 2.46 -7.39 4.70
CA LYS A 171 2.76 -8.30 3.58
C LYS A 171 3.24 -7.54 2.34
N VAL A 172 2.92 -6.25 2.24
CA VAL A 172 3.40 -5.36 1.17
C VAL A 172 4.70 -4.71 1.62
N ASN A 173 5.68 -4.71 0.73
CA ASN A 173 7.00 -4.14 0.96
C ASN A 173 7.16 -2.83 0.19
N LEU A 174 7.70 -1.82 0.85
CA LEU A 174 8.18 -0.61 0.20
C LEU A 174 9.66 -0.78 -0.13
N MET A 175 10.04 -0.59 -1.40
CA MET A 175 11.44 -0.63 -1.81
C MET A 175 12.08 0.71 -1.52
N VAL A 176 13.08 0.72 -0.64
CA VAL A 176 13.83 1.91 -0.26
C VAL A 176 15.29 1.75 -0.66
N PRO A 177 16.01 2.83 -1.02
CA PRO A 177 17.45 2.75 -1.26
C PRO A 177 18.18 2.18 -0.04
N ARG A 178 19.25 1.39 -0.27
CA ARG A 178 19.98 0.74 0.83
C ARG A 178 20.65 1.73 1.77
N ASP A 179 21.09 2.87 1.24
CA ASP A 179 21.73 3.97 1.92
C ASP A 179 20.78 5.01 2.51
N ALA A 180 19.47 4.86 2.24
CA ALA A 180 18.49 5.78 2.79
C ALA A 180 18.40 5.62 4.33
N PRO A 181 18.52 6.73 5.09
CA PRO A 181 18.28 6.70 6.51
C PRO A 181 16.81 6.35 6.79
N LEU A 182 16.59 5.54 7.83
CA LEU A 182 15.25 5.35 8.37
C LEU A 182 14.92 6.57 9.23
N GLU A 183 14.17 7.49 8.68
CA GLU A 183 13.68 8.64 9.45
C GLU A 183 12.43 8.25 10.24
N ARG A 184 12.39 8.71 11.49
CA ARG A 184 11.19 8.66 12.31
C ARG A 184 10.38 9.92 12.01
N LEU A 185 9.20 9.77 11.42
CA LEU A 185 8.25 10.86 11.31
C LEU A 185 7.40 10.88 12.56
N ASP A 186 7.51 11.92 13.35
CA ASP A 186 6.57 12.19 14.43
C ASP A 186 5.41 13.02 13.86
N VAL A 187 4.32 12.35 13.56
CA VAL A 187 3.12 12.99 13.02
C VAL A 187 2.47 13.91 14.05
N THR A 188 2.68 13.66 15.34
CA THR A 188 2.10 14.46 16.41
C THR A 188 2.79 15.82 16.57
N ALA A 189 4.09 15.90 16.29
CA ALA A 189 4.83 17.18 16.32
C ALA A 189 4.35 18.17 15.25
N ASN A 190 3.71 17.70 14.19
CA ASN A 190 3.14 18.54 13.13
C ASN A 190 1.68 18.94 13.35
N MET A 191 0.99 18.38 14.34
CA MET A 191 -0.40 18.75 14.65
C MET A 191 -0.53 20.08 15.41
N ASP A 192 0.53 20.56 16.04
CA ASP A 192 0.52 21.82 16.80
C ASP A 192 0.77 23.08 15.96
N THR A 193 1.14 22.93 14.71
CA THR A 193 1.30 24.06 13.77
C THR A 193 0.05 24.19 12.89
N ARG A 194 -0.91 24.98 13.34
CA ARG A 194 -2.23 25.20 12.70
C ARG A 194 -2.21 25.90 11.34
N GLU A 195 -1.08 26.05 10.67
CA GLU A 195 -0.99 26.87 9.44
C GLU A 195 -0.23 26.24 8.27
N GLN A 196 0.12 24.96 8.30
CA GLN A 196 0.71 24.33 7.11
C GLN A 196 -0.03 23.07 6.69
N PRO A 197 -0.29 22.87 5.37
CA PRO A 197 -0.89 21.63 4.90
C PRO A 197 0.01 20.47 5.30
N VAL A 198 -0.60 19.43 5.89
CA VAL A 198 0.08 18.20 6.31
C VAL A 198 0.74 17.57 5.08
N THR A 199 1.98 17.91 4.85
CA THR A 199 2.81 17.20 3.88
C THR A 199 3.27 15.93 4.57
N VAL A 200 2.64 14.79 4.28
CA VAL A 200 3.18 13.49 4.64
C VAL A 200 4.48 13.34 3.85
N ARG A 201 5.58 13.76 4.44
CA ARG A 201 6.91 13.47 3.91
C ARG A 201 7.16 12.00 4.17
N ILE A 202 6.87 11.16 3.18
CA ILE A 202 7.55 9.89 3.10
C ILE A 202 9.00 10.29 2.81
N ALA A 203 9.81 10.29 3.86
CA ALA A 203 11.22 10.66 3.78
C ALA A 203 12.01 9.53 3.09
N VAL A 204 11.74 9.36 1.81
CA VAL A 204 12.57 8.62 0.89
C VAL A 204 13.16 9.67 -0.03
N MET A 205 14.41 10.04 0.24
CA MET A 205 15.31 10.77 -0.64
C MET A 205 15.28 12.30 -0.62
N ASP A 206 16.12 12.87 0.18
CA ASP A 206 16.76 14.16 -0.15
C ASP A 206 18.18 14.26 0.46
N LYS A 207 19.13 13.44 -0.03
CA LYS A 207 20.55 13.66 0.23
C LYS A 207 21.35 14.19 -0.98
N THR A 208 20.70 14.41 -2.13
CA THR A 208 21.40 14.86 -3.35
C THR A 208 21.41 16.37 -3.55
N ILE A 209 20.82 17.18 -2.65
CA ILE A 209 20.70 18.64 -2.87
C ILE A 209 21.70 19.47 -2.06
N ASN A 210 22.50 18.89 -1.15
CA ASN A 210 23.43 19.66 -0.31
C ASN A 210 24.91 19.50 -0.69
N GLN A 211 25.23 19.19 -1.94
CA GLN A 211 26.62 19.27 -2.44
C GLN A 211 26.70 20.14 -3.70
N SER A 212 26.37 21.42 -3.56
CA SER A 212 26.85 22.46 -4.46
C SER A 212 26.76 23.81 -3.75
N LYS A 213 27.75 24.06 -2.93
CA LYS A 213 28.40 25.36 -2.67
C LYS A 213 29.87 25.13 -2.33
#